data_0df5ba4cbcb90799573ee603fbb3d95a
#
_entry.id   0df5ba4cbcb90799573ee603fbb3d95a
#
_cell.length_a   1.000
_cell.length_b   1.000
_cell.length_c   1.000
_cell.angle_alpha   90.00
_cell.angle_beta   90.00
_cell.angle_gamma   90.00
#
_symmetry.space_group_name_H-M   'P 1'
#
loop_
_entity.id
_entity.type
_entity.pdbx_description
1 polymer ?
#
loop_
_entity_poly.entity_id
_entity_poly.type
_entity_poly.pdbx_seq_one_letter_code
_entity_poly.pdbx_strand_id
1 'polypeptide(L)'
;MKIVFDFGAVLFHWHPPSFLARVWAHRVPDEIEGAEIAKHFFQAYSGDWGAFDQGLIDAPTTADRIHARTGWPREEIVAVMDAVPSELKLIEGTAALIRDLKAQGHTLHFLSNMPEPYADYLEQTFPLKDWFVSGVFSGRVKESKPSKAIFDLALAQFGAKADEVLFLDDHPANIAAAKALGWHTHLFTTPELARQDLVRRELIPA
;
A
#
# COMPACT_ATOMS: atom_id res chain seq x y z
N MET A 1 -3.19 8.85 20.48
CA MET A 1 -3.77 8.44 19.19
C MET A 1 -2.83 7.44 18.54
N LYS A 2 -3.35 6.37 17.93
CA LYS A 2 -2.57 5.41 17.14
C LYS A 2 -2.55 5.87 15.70
N ILE A 3 -1.36 5.90 15.10
CA ILE A 3 -1.18 6.39 13.73
C ILE A 3 -0.96 5.18 12.83
N VAL A 4 -1.76 5.05 11.78
CA VAL A 4 -1.73 3.93 10.84
C VAL A 4 -1.35 4.42 9.46
N PHE A 5 -0.30 3.85 8.89
CA PHE A 5 0.18 4.18 7.55
C PHE A 5 -0.20 3.10 6.55
N ASP A 6 -0.62 3.50 5.35
CA ASP A 6 -0.50 2.65 4.18
C ASP A 6 0.96 2.59 3.71
N PHE A 7 1.26 1.69 2.78
CA PHE A 7 2.60 1.52 2.23
C PHE A 7 2.73 2.06 0.81
N GLY A 8 2.00 1.53 -0.14
CA GLY A 8 2.10 1.98 -1.54
C GLY A 8 1.74 3.46 -1.69
N ALA A 9 2.56 4.23 -2.39
CA ALA A 9 2.43 5.68 -2.60
C ALA A 9 2.38 6.53 -1.30
N VAL A 10 2.50 5.92 -0.12
CA VAL A 10 2.56 6.60 1.19
C VAL A 10 3.93 6.45 1.83
N LEU A 11 4.36 5.22 2.13
CA LEU A 11 5.69 4.94 2.70
C LEU A 11 6.69 4.48 1.64
N PHE A 12 6.22 3.78 0.62
CA PHE A 12 7.03 3.28 -0.49
C PHE A 12 6.51 3.81 -1.81
N HIS A 13 7.43 4.13 -2.72
CA HIS A 13 7.06 4.52 -4.08
C HIS A 13 6.22 3.44 -4.73
N TRP A 14 5.12 3.85 -5.36
CA TRP A 14 4.28 2.99 -6.18
C TRP A 14 3.54 3.84 -7.20
N HIS A 15 3.98 3.79 -8.45
CA HIS A 15 3.33 4.47 -9.57
C HIS A 15 3.29 3.55 -10.78
N PRO A 16 2.25 2.73 -10.93
CA PRO A 16 2.15 1.70 -11.99
C PRO A 16 2.46 2.18 -13.40
N PRO A 17 2.00 3.35 -13.89
CA PRO A 17 2.34 3.82 -15.23
C PRO A 17 3.85 3.98 -15.47
N SER A 18 4.55 4.72 -14.61
CA SER A 18 6.00 4.92 -14.72
C SER A 18 6.77 3.62 -14.48
N PHE A 19 6.30 2.79 -13.55
CA PHE A 19 6.88 1.48 -13.29
C PHE A 19 6.86 0.61 -14.55
N LEU A 20 5.69 0.46 -15.21
CA LEU A 20 5.55 -0.32 -16.43
C LEU A 20 6.38 0.25 -17.56
N ALA A 21 6.39 1.57 -17.79
CA ALA A 21 7.22 2.21 -18.81
C ALA A 21 8.72 1.91 -18.61
N ARG A 22 9.18 1.79 -17.36
CA ARG A 22 10.56 1.47 -17.03
C ARG A 22 10.89 -0.02 -17.23
N VAL A 23 10.04 -0.92 -16.73
CA VAL A 23 10.36 -2.37 -16.70
C VAL A 23 9.88 -3.12 -17.92
N TRP A 24 8.95 -2.54 -18.68
CA TRP A 24 8.34 -3.16 -19.86
C TRP A 24 8.43 -2.25 -21.10
N ALA A 25 9.55 -1.53 -21.22
CA ALA A 25 9.74 -0.44 -22.20
C ALA A 25 9.47 -0.83 -23.67
N HIS A 26 9.69 -2.11 -24.07
CA HIS A 26 9.40 -2.56 -25.43
C HIS A 26 7.89 -2.67 -25.74
N ARG A 27 7.04 -2.73 -24.70
CA ARG A 27 5.58 -2.76 -24.80
C ARG A 27 4.93 -1.45 -24.34
N VAL A 28 5.61 -0.74 -23.46
CA VAL A 28 5.12 0.47 -22.78
C VAL A 28 6.14 1.60 -23.00
N PRO A 29 6.06 2.32 -24.13
CA PRO A 29 7.06 3.32 -24.51
C PRO A 29 7.05 4.55 -23.62
N ASP A 30 5.91 4.89 -22.99
CA ASP A 30 5.77 6.06 -22.13
C ASP A 30 4.71 5.84 -21.04
N GLU A 31 4.52 6.85 -20.16
CA GLU A 31 3.57 6.78 -19.06
C GLU A 31 2.09 6.83 -19.52
N ILE A 32 1.79 7.38 -20.68
CA ILE A 32 0.42 7.43 -21.19
C ILE A 32 -0.03 6.01 -21.56
N GLU A 33 0.79 5.31 -22.35
CA GLU A 33 0.58 3.90 -22.65
C GLU A 33 0.65 3.05 -21.39
N GLY A 34 1.55 3.39 -20.45
CA GLY A 34 1.68 2.78 -19.14
C GLY A 34 0.41 2.87 -18.30
N ALA A 35 -0.30 3.99 -18.35
CA ALA A 35 -1.58 4.15 -17.65
C ALA A 35 -2.68 3.24 -18.23
N GLU A 36 -2.73 3.09 -19.56
CA GLU A 36 -3.69 2.17 -20.20
C GLU A 36 -3.36 0.71 -19.90
N ILE A 37 -2.09 0.31 -20.01
CA ILE A 37 -1.66 -1.05 -19.69
C ILE A 37 -1.85 -1.37 -18.21
N ALA A 38 -1.60 -0.42 -17.31
CA ALA A 38 -1.83 -0.59 -15.88
C ALA A 38 -3.29 -0.92 -15.54
N LYS A 39 -4.26 -0.32 -16.24
CA LYS A 39 -5.69 -0.66 -16.08
C LYS A 39 -5.96 -2.12 -16.41
N HIS A 40 -5.29 -2.66 -17.40
CA HIS A 40 -5.43 -4.06 -17.78
C HIS A 40 -4.59 -4.98 -16.88
N PHE A 41 -3.38 -4.60 -16.50
CA PHE A 41 -2.49 -5.42 -15.69
C PHE A 41 -3.03 -5.54 -14.25
N PHE A 42 -3.26 -4.41 -13.59
CA PHE A 42 -3.64 -4.33 -12.17
C PHE A 42 -5.15 -4.28 -11.93
N GLN A 43 -5.98 -4.07 -12.96
CA GLN A 43 -7.46 -4.03 -12.89
C GLN A 43 -8.01 -3.12 -11.77
N ALA A 44 -7.39 -1.95 -11.57
CA ALA A 44 -7.70 -1.04 -10.46
C ALA A 44 -7.67 -1.75 -9.09
N TYR A 45 -6.74 -2.70 -8.90
CA TYR A 45 -6.58 -3.53 -7.70
C TYR A 45 -7.81 -4.40 -7.39
N SER A 46 -8.56 -4.75 -8.40
CA SER A 46 -9.64 -5.74 -8.38
C SER A 46 -9.25 -6.97 -9.23
N GLY A 47 -10.18 -7.85 -9.51
CA GLY A 47 -9.93 -8.99 -10.38
C GLY A 47 -8.75 -9.86 -9.94
N ASP A 48 -7.89 -10.23 -10.90
CA ASP A 48 -6.77 -11.16 -10.64
C ASP A 48 -5.72 -10.55 -9.71
N TRP A 49 -5.37 -9.27 -9.94
CA TRP A 49 -4.40 -8.60 -9.07
C TRP A 49 -4.96 -8.37 -7.65
N GLY A 50 -6.23 -7.97 -7.54
CA GLY A 50 -6.89 -7.83 -6.24
C GLY A 50 -6.96 -9.16 -5.47
N ALA A 51 -7.20 -10.28 -6.17
CA ALA A 51 -7.16 -11.60 -5.56
C ALA A 51 -5.74 -11.98 -5.09
N PHE A 52 -4.69 -11.56 -5.81
CA PHE A 52 -3.30 -11.70 -5.41
C PHE A 52 -2.96 -10.83 -4.20
N ASP A 53 -3.35 -9.56 -4.21
CA ASP A 53 -3.19 -8.66 -3.05
C ASP A 53 -3.87 -9.20 -1.79
N GLN A 54 -5.00 -9.86 -1.96
CA GLN A 54 -5.74 -10.55 -0.89
C GLN A 54 -5.11 -11.90 -0.49
N GLY A 55 -4.13 -12.40 -1.27
CA GLY A 55 -3.53 -13.72 -1.05
C GLY A 55 -4.48 -14.89 -1.31
N LEU A 56 -5.53 -14.67 -2.10
CA LEU A 56 -6.48 -15.72 -2.53
C LEU A 56 -5.90 -16.58 -3.65
N ILE A 57 -4.97 -16.05 -4.41
CA ILE A 57 -4.20 -16.75 -5.44
C ILE A 57 -2.71 -16.40 -5.30
N ASP A 58 -1.85 -17.28 -5.77
CA ASP A 58 -0.40 -17.09 -5.76
C ASP A 58 0.11 -16.36 -7.01
N ALA A 59 1.39 -16.01 -7.03
CA ALA A 59 2.01 -15.29 -8.15
C ALA A 59 1.97 -16.09 -9.48
N PRO A 60 2.26 -17.41 -9.53
CA PRO A 60 2.10 -18.20 -10.75
C PRO A 60 0.67 -18.18 -11.30
N THR A 61 -0.33 -18.39 -10.45
CA THR A 61 -1.75 -18.35 -10.83
C THR A 61 -2.15 -16.96 -11.31
N THR A 62 -1.64 -15.90 -10.70
CA THR A 62 -1.88 -14.52 -11.13
C THR A 62 -1.34 -14.29 -12.55
N ALA A 63 -0.10 -14.71 -12.81
CA ALA A 63 0.51 -14.59 -14.13
C ALA A 63 -0.28 -15.38 -15.20
N ASP A 64 -0.73 -16.59 -14.88
CA ASP A 64 -1.53 -17.42 -15.79
C ASP A 64 -2.88 -16.76 -16.13
N ARG A 65 -3.55 -16.16 -15.14
CA ARG A 65 -4.84 -15.46 -15.36
C ARG A 65 -4.67 -14.18 -16.17
N ILE A 66 -3.63 -13.38 -15.87
CA ILE A 66 -3.33 -12.19 -16.66
C ILE A 66 -3.00 -12.59 -18.10
N HIS A 67 -2.19 -13.62 -18.34
CA HIS A 67 -1.89 -14.16 -19.65
C HIS A 67 -3.17 -14.57 -20.40
N ALA A 68 -4.01 -15.38 -19.77
CA ALA A 68 -5.25 -15.87 -20.38
C ALA A 68 -6.21 -14.73 -20.77
N ARG A 69 -6.26 -13.66 -20.00
CA ARG A 69 -7.13 -12.52 -20.22
C ARG A 69 -6.60 -11.52 -21.24
N THR A 70 -5.28 -11.31 -21.29
CA THR A 70 -4.67 -10.25 -22.07
C THR A 70 -3.99 -10.75 -23.36
N GLY A 71 -3.65 -12.04 -23.42
CA GLY A 71 -2.82 -12.62 -24.46
C GLY A 71 -1.34 -12.21 -24.40
N TRP A 72 -0.91 -11.47 -23.38
CA TRP A 72 0.49 -11.11 -23.21
C TRP A 72 1.34 -12.34 -22.84
N PRO A 73 2.60 -12.43 -23.32
CA PRO A 73 3.48 -13.54 -22.96
C PRO A 73 3.61 -13.70 -21.46
N ARG A 74 3.41 -14.93 -20.99
CA ARG A 74 3.45 -15.24 -19.55
C ARG A 74 4.78 -14.87 -18.90
N GLU A 75 5.87 -15.13 -19.57
CA GLU A 75 7.23 -14.81 -19.13
C GLU A 75 7.45 -13.30 -18.95
N GLU A 76 6.83 -12.46 -19.80
CA GLU A 76 6.88 -11.02 -19.65
C GLU A 76 6.08 -10.56 -18.42
N ILE A 77 4.90 -11.16 -18.19
CA ILE A 77 4.08 -10.87 -17.01
C ILE A 77 4.84 -11.23 -15.73
N VAL A 78 5.46 -12.41 -15.67
CA VAL A 78 6.29 -12.84 -14.54
C VAL A 78 7.44 -11.86 -14.33
N ALA A 79 8.14 -11.44 -15.38
CA ALA A 79 9.24 -10.47 -15.28
C ALA A 79 8.77 -9.11 -14.71
N VAL A 80 7.57 -8.64 -15.09
CA VAL A 80 6.97 -7.44 -14.49
C VAL A 80 6.66 -7.65 -13.02
N MET A 81 6.07 -8.78 -12.64
CA MET A 81 5.77 -9.10 -11.24
C MET A 81 7.04 -9.20 -10.40
N ASP A 82 8.08 -9.84 -10.90
CA ASP A 82 9.39 -9.97 -10.22
C ASP A 82 10.11 -8.63 -10.08
N ALA A 83 9.80 -7.65 -10.93
CA ALA A 83 10.37 -6.31 -10.86
C ALA A 83 9.68 -5.40 -9.82
N VAL A 84 8.48 -5.74 -9.33
CA VAL A 84 7.73 -4.90 -8.36
C VAL A 84 8.56 -4.52 -7.12
N PRO A 85 9.33 -5.41 -6.49
CA PRO A 85 10.18 -5.04 -5.36
C PRO A 85 11.16 -3.89 -5.67
N SER A 86 11.61 -3.76 -6.92
CA SER A 86 12.52 -2.69 -7.33
C SER A 86 11.89 -1.29 -7.34
N GLU A 87 10.55 -1.24 -7.37
CA GLU A 87 9.77 0.01 -7.25
C GLU A 87 9.54 0.43 -5.81
N LEU A 88 9.40 -0.53 -4.90
CA LEU A 88 9.08 -0.30 -3.49
C LEU A 88 10.27 0.33 -2.74
N LYS A 89 10.70 1.51 -3.21
CA LYS A 89 11.74 2.32 -2.57
C LYS A 89 11.10 3.24 -1.53
N LEU A 90 11.84 3.48 -0.44
CA LEU A 90 11.37 4.29 0.66
C LEU A 90 11.13 5.75 0.21
N ILE A 91 9.99 6.31 0.62
CA ILE A 91 9.71 7.76 0.54
C ILE A 91 10.31 8.40 1.79
N GLU A 92 11.49 9.02 1.65
CA GLU A 92 12.26 9.56 2.77
C GLU A 92 11.50 10.59 3.60
N GLY A 93 10.64 11.41 2.97
CA GLY A 93 9.79 12.36 3.67
C GLY A 93 8.82 11.66 4.63
N THR A 94 8.21 10.55 4.23
CA THR A 94 7.34 9.75 5.10
C THR A 94 8.12 9.04 6.20
N ALA A 95 9.30 8.52 5.89
CA ALA A 95 10.18 7.93 6.90
C ALA A 95 10.60 8.96 7.97
N ALA A 96 10.79 10.23 7.58
CA ALA A 96 11.03 11.32 8.53
C ALA A 96 9.80 11.56 9.43
N LEU A 97 8.58 11.56 8.89
CA LEU A 97 7.35 11.65 9.69
C LEU A 97 7.23 10.53 10.71
N ILE A 98 7.57 9.30 10.32
CA ILE A 98 7.58 8.13 11.22
C ILE A 98 8.56 8.35 12.38
N ARG A 99 9.78 8.84 12.08
CA ARG A 99 10.79 9.14 13.13
C ARG A 99 10.29 10.22 14.09
N ASP A 100 9.72 11.30 13.57
CA ASP A 100 9.21 12.40 14.38
C ASP A 100 8.05 11.98 15.28
N LEU A 101 7.08 11.24 14.74
CA LEU A 101 5.95 10.70 15.51
C LEU A 101 6.43 9.76 16.61
N LYS A 102 7.41 8.90 16.34
CA LYS A 102 8.01 8.03 17.38
C LYS A 102 8.72 8.83 18.45
N ALA A 103 9.46 9.88 18.08
CA ALA A 103 10.13 10.77 19.04
C ALA A 103 9.13 11.48 19.98
N GLN A 104 7.91 11.72 19.51
CA GLN A 104 6.80 12.24 20.32
C GLN A 104 6.07 11.15 21.13
N GLY A 105 6.50 9.89 21.06
CA GLY A 105 5.92 8.79 21.84
C GLY A 105 4.65 8.19 21.22
N HIS A 106 4.33 8.49 19.97
CA HIS A 106 3.16 7.90 19.31
C HIS A 106 3.38 6.42 18.98
N THR A 107 2.30 5.65 19.07
CA THR A 107 2.27 4.25 18.65
C THR A 107 1.89 4.17 17.18
N LEU A 108 2.77 3.59 16.37
CA LEU A 108 2.60 3.49 14.93
C LEU A 108 2.25 2.07 14.50
N HIS A 109 1.36 1.98 13.52
CA HIS A 109 0.91 0.75 12.89
C HIS A 109 0.87 0.92 11.37
N PHE A 110 0.70 -0.17 10.63
CA PHE A 110 0.44 -0.11 9.19
C PHE A 110 -0.77 -0.96 8.80
N LEU A 111 -1.40 -0.59 7.68
CA LEU A 111 -2.49 -1.34 7.05
C LEU A 111 -2.34 -1.24 5.54
N SER A 112 -1.85 -2.29 4.90
CA SER A 112 -1.49 -2.28 3.48
C SER A 112 -2.13 -3.42 2.69
N ASN A 113 -2.68 -3.09 1.51
CA ASN A 113 -2.98 -4.10 0.51
C ASN A 113 -1.67 -4.53 -0.15
N MET A 114 -1.20 -5.73 0.18
CA MET A 114 0.11 -6.22 -0.22
C MET A 114 0.10 -7.74 -0.26
N PRO A 115 0.41 -8.38 -1.40
CA PRO A 115 0.51 -9.82 -1.48
C PRO A 115 1.71 -10.32 -0.67
N GLU A 116 1.62 -11.54 -0.19
CA GLU A 116 2.58 -12.11 0.77
C GLU A 116 4.05 -12.05 0.30
N PRO A 117 4.41 -12.35 -0.97
CA PRO A 117 5.81 -12.28 -1.41
C PRO A 117 6.42 -10.87 -1.31
N TYR A 118 5.63 -9.82 -1.55
CA TYR A 118 6.11 -8.45 -1.43
C TYR A 118 6.12 -7.97 0.02
N ALA A 119 5.17 -8.44 0.84
CA ALA A 119 5.21 -8.23 2.28
C ALA A 119 6.49 -8.80 2.90
N ASP A 120 6.86 -10.04 2.53
CA ASP A 120 8.10 -10.69 2.98
C ASP A 120 9.35 -9.91 2.55
N TYR A 121 9.37 -9.44 1.30
CA TYR A 121 10.46 -8.59 0.80
C TYR A 121 10.61 -7.32 1.64
N LEU A 122 9.51 -6.62 1.93
CA LEU A 122 9.53 -5.39 2.72
C LEU A 122 10.01 -5.63 4.15
N GLU A 123 9.56 -6.70 4.81
CA GLU A 123 10.01 -7.06 6.17
C GLU A 123 11.47 -7.47 6.24
N GLN A 124 12.01 -8.06 5.16
CA GLN A 124 13.44 -8.44 5.08
C GLN A 124 14.33 -7.26 4.74
N THR A 125 13.83 -6.29 3.98
CA THR A 125 14.62 -5.18 3.44
C THR A 125 14.62 -3.95 4.34
N PHE A 126 13.49 -3.68 5.02
CA PHE A 126 13.30 -2.46 5.81
C PHE A 126 13.06 -2.78 7.29
N PRO A 127 13.46 -1.90 8.21
CA PRO A 127 13.32 -2.13 9.65
C PRO A 127 11.88 -1.86 10.12
N LEU A 128 10.89 -2.55 9.52
CA LEU A 128 9.47 -2.31 9.80
C LEU A 128 9.13 -2.54 11.28
N LYS A 129 9.79 -3.52 11.93
CA LYS A 129 9.61 -3.82 13.36
C LYS A 129 10.15 -2.71 14.27
N ASP A 130 11.10 -1.91 13.78
CA ASP A 130 11.59 -0.76 14.53
C ASP A 130 10.66 0.44 14.38
N TRP A 131 9.92 0.53 13.28
CA TRP A 131 9.01 1.64 12.99
C TRP A 131 7.62 1.41 13.55
N PHE A 132 7.10 0.20 13.47
CA PHE A 132 5.72 -0.15 13.77
C PHE A 132 5.63 -1.21 14.86
N VAL A 133 4.68 -1.01 15.78
CA VAL A 133 4.39 -1.98 16.85
C VAL A 133 3.70 -3.22 16.26
N SER A 134 2.82 -3.02 15.29
CA SER A 134 2.14 -4.09 14.55
C SER A 134 1.58 -3.56 13.25
N GLY A 135 1.13 -4.44 12.36
CA GLY A 135 0.51 -4.06 11.11
C GLY A 135 -0.20 -5.21 10.42
N VAL A 136 -1.00 -4.88 9.42
CA VAL A 136 -1.79 -5.84 8.66
C VAL A 136 -1.40 -5.76 7.20
N PHE A 137 -1.00 -6.89 6.64
CA PHE A 137 -0.90 -7.12 5.20
C PHE A 137 -2.11 -7.94 4.73
N SER A 138 -2.80 -7.45 3.72
CA SER A 138 -4.00 -8.09 3.14
C SER A 138 -3.77 -9.53 2.73
N GLY A 139 -2.62 -9.82 2.11
CA GLY A 139 -2.26 -11.16 1.65
C GLY A 139 -2.19 -12.22 2.74
N ARG A 140 -1.92 -11.81 3.99
CA ARG A 140 -1.86 -12.72 5.15
C ARG A 140 -3.19 -12.94 5.82
N VAL A 141 -4.08 -11.91 5.80
CA VAL A 141 -5.39 -11.98 6.46
C VAL A 141 -6.53 -12.33 5.51
N LYS A 142 -6.26 -12.42 4.20
CA LYS A 142 -7.23 -12.74 3.15
C LYS A 142 -8.37 -11.72 3.00
N GLU A 143 -8.13 -10.52 3.49
CA GLU A 143 -9.03 -9.37 3.40
C GLU A 143 -8.27 -8.15 2.90
N SER A 144 -8.93 -7.26 2.14
CA SER A 144 -8.29 -6.07 1.58
C SER A 144 -9.12 -4.80 1.78
N LYS A 145 -8.46 -3.66 1.88
CA LYS A 145 -9.12 -2.35 1.79
C LYS A 145 -9.81 -2.23 0.42
N PRO A 146 -11.00 -1.64 0.36
CA PRO A 146 -11.75 -0.93 1.39
C PRO A 146 -12.79 -1.79 2.15
N SER A 147 -12.67 -3.12 2.20
CA SER A 147 -13.59 -4.00 2.94
C SER A 147 -13.64 -3.63 4.43
N LYS A 148 -14.83 -3.57 5.02
CA LYS A 148 -14.98 -3.38 6.48
C LYS A 148 -14.19 -4.40 7.28
N ALA A 149 -14.12 -5.64 6.80
CA ALA A 149 -13.50 -6.74 7.52
C ALA A 149 -12.01 -6.48 7.83
N ILE A 150 -11.24 -5.91 6.90
CA ILE A 150 -9.82 -5.61 7.15
C ILE A 150 -9.64 -4.49 8.18
N PHE A 151 -10.54 -3.49 8.22
CA PHE A 151 -10.49 -2.43 9.22
C PHE A 151 -10.85 -2.97 10.61
N ASP A 152 -11.84 -3.87 10.73
CA ASP A 152 -12.17 -4.53 11.99
C ASP A 152 -11.02 -5.39 12.51
N LEU A 153 -10.37 -6.18 11.61
CA LEU A 153 -9.17 -6.97 11.93
C LEU A 153 -8.02 -6.06 12.41
N ALA A 154 -7.81 -4.94 11.73
CA ALA A 154 -6.78 -3.98 12.09
C ALA A 154 -7.04 -3.38 13.49
N LEU A 155 -8.27 -2.95 13.80
CA LEU A 155 -8.62 -2.45 15.15
C LEU A 155 -8.37 -3.49 16.23
N ALA A 156 -8.79 -4.74 15.98
CA ALA A 156 -8.57 -5.84 16.93
C ALA A 156 -7.06 -6.08 17.17
N GLN A 157 -6.25 -6.10 16.10
CA GLN A 157 -4.81 -6.30 16.19
C GLN A 157 -4.09 -5.13 16.86
N PHE A 158 -4.54 -3.90 16.62
CA PHE A 158 -3.96 -2.70 17.22
C PHE A 158 -4.42 -2.48 18.66
N GLY A 159 -5.45 -3.19 19.12
CA GLY A 159 -6.07 -2.96 20.41
C GLY A 159 -6.60 -1.53 20.52
N ALA A 160 -7.33 -1.05 19.52
CA ALA A 160 -7.81 0.31 19.39
C ALA A 160 -9.31 0.37 19.10
N LYS A 161 -9.91 1.50 19.48
CA LYS A 161 -11.23 1.90 18.98
C LYS A 161 -11.06 2.76 17.75
N ALA A 162 -12.11 2.87 16.94
CA ALA A 162 -12.09 3.60 15.68
C ALA A 162 -11.68 5.08 15.85
N ASP A 163 -12.22 5.75 16.88
CA ASP A 163 -11.97 7.15 17.21
C ASP A 163 -10.57 7.42 17.82
N GLU A 164 -9.81 6.36 18.12
CA GLU A 164 -8.43 6.44 18.61
C GLU A 164 -7.38 6.34 17.49
N VAL A 165 -7.81 6.14 16.23
CA VAL A 165 -6.92 5.87 15.10
C VAL A 165 -6.93 7.05 14.11
N LEU A 166 -5.75 7.45 13.64
CA LEU A 166 -5.56 8.28 12.45
C LEU A 166 -4.93 7.43 11.34
N PHE A 167 -5.61 7.31 10.22
CA PHE A 167 -5.17 6.54 9.05
C PHE A 167 -4.73 7.46 7.91
N LEU A 168 -3.52 7.23 7.40
CA LEU A 168 -2.94 7.91 6.25
C LEU A 168 -2.89 6.94 5.07
N ASP A 169 -3.59 7.25 3.99
CA ASP A 169 -3.71 6.39 2.80
C ASP A 169 -3.91 7.30 1.58
N ASP A 170 -3.35 6.94 0.43
CA ASP A 170 -3.44 7.72 -0.81
C ASP A 170 -4.73 7.46 -1.60
N HIS A 171 -5.44 6.35 -1.29
CA HIS A 171 -6.60 5.94 -2.07
C HIS A 171 -7.91 6.47 -1.50
N PRO A 172 -8.69 7.31 -2.25
CA PRO A 172 -9.91 7.93 -1.75
C PRO A 172 -10.97 6.95 -1.23
N ALA A 173 -11.07 5.74 -1.85
CA ALA A 173 -12.04 4.74 -1.42
C ALA A 173 -11.69 4.15 -0.04
N ASN A 174 -10.40 3.95 0.25
CA ASN A 174 -9.94 3.48 1.56
C ASN A 174 -10.22 4.52 2.64
N ILE A 175 -9.92 5.79 2.34
CA ILE A 175 -10.21 6.94 3.22
C ILE A 175 -11.72 7.06 3.50
N ALA A 176 -12.54 6.95 2.47
CA ALA A 176 -14.01 7.01 2.63
C ALA A 176 -14.53 5.85 3.51
N ALA A 177 -14.04 4.63 3.29
CA ALA A 177 -14.42 3.46 4.07
C ALA A 177 -13.99 3.60 5.55
N ALA A 178 -12.73 3.98 5.82
CA ALA A 178 -12.22 4.20 7.17
C ALA A 178 -13.03 5.29 7.90
N LYS A 179 -13.31 6.41 7.21
CA LYS A 179 -14.11 7.51 7.77
C LYS A 179 -15.53 7.06 8.10
N ALA A 180 -16.18 6.27 7.24
CA ALA A 180 -17.50 5.73 7.49
C ALA A 180 -17.55 4.78 8.71
N LEU A 181 -16.41 4.16 9.06
CA LEU A 181 -16.22 3.31 10.24
C LEU A 181 -15.79 4.09 11.48
N GLY A 182 -15.72 5.43 11.41
CA GLY A 182 -15.40 6.30 12.55
C GLY A 182 -13.90 6.54 12.79
N TRP A 183 -13.02 6.14 11.86
CA TRP A 183 -11.60 6.47 11.97
C TRP A 183 -11.34 7.94 11.62
N HIS A 184 -10.37 8.57 12.25
CA HIS A 184 -9.79 9.78 11.70
C HIS A 184 -8.95 9.43 10.48
N THR A 185 -8.95 10.31 9.48
CA THR A 185 -8.29 10.01 8.22
C THR A 185 -7.52 11.21 7.69
N HIS A 186 -6.47 10.93 6.92
CA HIS A 186 -5.75 11.87 6.09
C HIS A 186 -5.56 11.27 4.70
N LEU A 187 -6.14 11.91 3.67
CA LEU A 187 -5.85 11.55 2.28
C LEU A 187 -4.42 11.99 1.96
N PHE A 188 -3.53 11.02 1.87
CA PHE A 188 -2.12 11.28 1.64
C PHE A 188 -1.88 11.68 0.18
N THR A 189 -1.11 12.72 -0.03
CA THR A 189 -0.65 13.18 -1.35
C THR A 189 0.85 13.42 -1.37
N THR A 190 1.38 14.11 -0.36
CA THR A 190 2.81 14.31 -0.17
C THR A 190 3.17 14.27 1.32
N PRO A 191 4.43 13.92 1.66
CA PRO A 191 4.89 13.97 3.05
C PRO A 191 4.75 15.35 3.69
N GLU A 192 4.92 16.44 2.92
CA GLU A 192 4.83 17.82 3.39
C GLU A 192 3.41 18.16 3.82
N LEU A 193 2.40 17.78 3.03
CA LEU A 193 0.98 18.02 3.36
C LEU A 193 0.54 17.13 4.54
N ALA A 194 1.05 15.90 4.62
CA ALA A 194 0.83 15.03 5.77
C ALA A 194 1.45 15.66 7.03
N ARG A 195 2.68 16.19 6.98
CA ARG A 195 3.32 16.93 8.08
C ARG A 195 2.46 18.08 8.56
N GLN A 196 1.97 18.93 7.65
CA GLN A 196 1.12 20.05 7.98
C GLN A 196 -0.17 19.61 8.71
N ASP A 197 -0.76 18.51 8.31
CA ASP A 197 -1.95 17.96 8.98
C ASP A 197 -1.61 17.41 10.38
N LEU A 198 -0.48 16.71 10.52
CA LEU A 198 -0.02 16.19 11.80
C LEU A 198 0.32 17.31 12.79
N VAL A 199 0.95 18.40 12.33
CA VAL A 199 1.19 19.62 13.13
C VAL A 199 -0.13 20.26 13.56
N ARG A 200 -1.08 20.44 12.63
CA ARG A 200 -2.40 21.03 12.94
C ARG A 200 -3.20 20.18 13.95
N ARG A 201 -2.97 18.87 13.97
CA ARG A 201 -3.54 17.94 14.97
C ARG A 201 -2.73 17.88 16.25
N GLU A 202 -1.66 18.66 16.39
CA GLU A 202 -0.77 18.69 17.56
C GLU A 202 -0.10 17.33 17.84
N LEU A 203 0.11 16.51 16.80
CA LEU A 203 0.75 15.20 16.91
C LEU A 203 2.27 15.28 16.78
N ILE A 204 2.79 16.29 16.08
CA ILE A 204 4.22 16.63 15.99
C ILE A 204 4.40 18.15 16.11
N PRO A 205 5.57 18.64 16.54
CA PRO A 205 5.86 20.06 16.54
C PRO A 205 5.94 20.65 15.13
N ALA A 206 5.76 21.97 15.02
CA ALA A 206 5.90 22.74 13.77
C ALA A 206 7.33 22.75 13.26
#